data_7b8d2af3221d6a59357f8040125055d2
#
_entry.id   7b8d2af3221d6a59357f8040125055d2
#
_cell.length_a   1.000
_cell.length_b   1.000
_cell.length_c   1.000
_cell.angle_alpha   90.00
_cell.angle_beta   90.00
_cell.angle_gamma   90.00
#
_symmetry.space_group_name_H-M   'P 1'
#
loop_
_entity.id
_entity.type
_entity.pdbx_description
1 polymer ?
#
loop_
_entity_poly.entity_id
_entity_poly.type
_entity_poly.pdbx_seq_one_letter_code
_entity_poly.pdbx_strand_id
1 'polypeptide(L)'
;DYLSTTDSIYFELTNNLVRVDNKVSILEDRASYTDSTNFEILNMLVMFENKITSLTDSYREISQLKTLGNLGSKDLTDTEFREKYIEGLSLYQNSDYKQSLEIFQDLIVIDKNHDLSDNCQYWIGEIYYGNKDFRRSIKEFEKVFNFKDSNKSDDSQYKLGLCYINIGNKSRAKDEFQRLIDLYPNSEYFQKARQWLLKL
;
A
#
# COMPACT_ATOMS: atom_id res chain seq x y z
N ASP A 1 -21.19 32.20 -58.85
CA ASP A 1 -20.21 32.27 -57.73
C ASP A 1 -20.83 32.27 -56.32
N TYR A 2 -22.01 32.94 -56.14
CA TYR A 2 -22.65 33.02 -54.81
C TYR A 2 -23.28 31.66 -54.37
N LEU A 3 -23.79 30.88 -55.32
CA LEU A 3 -24.38 29.55 -55.04
C LEU A 3 -23.31 28.51 -54.64
N SER A 4 -22.13 28.51 -55.27
CA SER A 4 -21.05 27.59 -54.93
C SER A 4 -20.42 27.80 -53.57
N THR A 5 -20.40 29.07 -53.07
CA THR A 5 -19.93 29.42 -51.75
C THR A 5 -20.91 28.99 -50.65
N THR A 6 -22.24 29.16 -50.92
CA THR A 6 -23.28 28.70 -49.99
C THR A 6 -23.30 27.19 -49.85
N ASP A 7 -23.17 26.46 -50.92
CA ASP A 7 -23.11 24.99 -50.90
C ASP A 7 -21.87 24.49 -50.15
N SER A 8 -20.73 25.16 -50.29
CA SER A 8 -19.50 24.82 -49.53
C SER A 8 -19.68 25.08 -48.01
N ILE A 9 -20.33 26.20 -47.62
CA ILE A 9 -20.61 26.51 -46.23
C ILE A 9 -21.60 25.50 -45.63
N TYR A 10 -22.64 25.12 -46.35
CA TYR A 10 -23.59 24.10 -45.92
C TYR A 10 -22.91 22.74 -45.74
N PHE A 11 -22.02 22.37 -46.63
CA PHE A 11 -21.26 21.11 -46.52
C PHE A 11 -20.33 21.12 -45.29
N GLU A 12 -19.61 22.21 -45.08
CA GLU A 12 -18.75 22.36 -43.93
C GLU A 12 -19.53 22.38 -42.58
N LEU A 13 -20.68 23.07 -42.56
CA LEU A 13 -21.55 23.07 -41.39
C LEU A 13 -22.12 21.70 -41.08
N THR A 14 -22.53 20.96 -42.08
CA THR A 14 -23.03 19.58 -41.94
C THR A 14 -21.94 18.63 -41.43
N ASN A 15 -20.73 18.74 -41.93
CA ASN A 15 -19.60 17.96 -41.43
C ASN A 15 -19.24 18.31 -39.97
N ASN A 16 -19.30 19.58 -39.59
CA ASN A 16 -19.07 20.00 -38.24
C ASN A 16 -20.18 19.53 -37.30
N LEU A 17 -21.45 19.53 -37.75
CA LEU A 17 -22.58 18.99 -37.00
C LEU A 17 -22.40 17.51 -36.69
N VAL A 18 -22.05 16.69 -37.70
CA VAL A 18 -21.76 15.25 -37.52
C VAL A 18 -20.60 15.02 -36.57
N ARG A 19 -19.55 15.86 -36.62
CA ARG A 19 -18.42 15.77 -35.66
C ARG A 19 -18.82 16.11 -34.21
N VAL A 20 -19.71 17.07 -34.04
CA VAL A 20 -20.25 17.43 -32.73
C VAL A 20 -21.13 16.31 -32.19
N ASP A 21 -22.04 15.78 -33.01
CA ASP A 21 -22.94 14.69 -32.63
C ASP A 21 -22.14 13.43 -32.17
N ASN A 22 -21.12 13.05 -32.92
CA ASN A 22 -20.22 11.96 -32.54
C ASN A 22 -19.49 12.22 -31.20
N LYS A 23 -19.07 13.46 -30.95
CA LYS A 23 -18.44 13.82 -29.67
C LYS A 23 -19.42 13.77 -28.50
N VAL A 24 -20.66 14.21 -28.72
CA VAL A 24 -21.72 14.12 -27.70
C VAL A 24 -22.00 12.67 -27.36
N SER A 25 -22.18 11.79 -28.36
CA SER A 25 -22.39 10.36 -28.13
C SER A 25 -21.25 9.74 -27.33
N ILE A 26 -19.99 10.05 -27.64
CA ILE A 26 -18.82 9.56 -26.87
C ILE A 26 -18.85 10.09 -25.42
N LEU A 27 -19.30 11.32 -25.19
CA LEU A 27 -19.39 11.89 -23.85
C LEU A 27 -20.52 11.25 -23.05
N GLU A 28 -21.66 10.96 -23.68
CA GLU A 28 -22.78 10.24 -23.07
C GLU A 28 -22.38 8.81 -22.66
N ASP A 29 -21.67 8.07 -23.52
CA ASP A 29 -21.14 6.75 -23.22
C ASP A 29 -20.16 6.81 -22.03
N ARG A 30 -19.28 7.80 -22.00
CA ARG A 30 -18.33 7.99 -20.88
C ARG A 30 -19.04 8.36 -19.58
N ALA A 31 -20.05 9.22 -19.63
CA ALA A 31 -20.84 9.58 -18.47
C ALA A 31 -21.55 8.33 -17.90
N SER A 32 -22.21 7.54 -18.72
CA SER A 32 -22.87 6.31 -18.34
C SER A 32 -21.89 5.29 -17.72
N TYR A 33 -20.69 5.14 -18.30
CA TYR A 33 -19.65 4.28 -17.75
C TYR A 33 -19.17 4.79 -16.36
N THR A 34 -19.00 6.10 -16.21
CA THR A 34 -18.58 6.72 -14.95
C THR A 34 -19.61 6.52 -13.86
N ASP A 35 -20.90 6.68 -14.19
CA ASP A 35 -22.00 6.47 -13.25
C ASP A 35 -22.08 4.99 -12.79
N SER A 36 -21.88 4.04 -13.70
CA SER A 36 -21.84 2.61 -13.39
C SER A 36 -20.66 2.28 -12.46
N THR A 37 -19.47 2.79 -12.76
CA THR A 37 -18.28 2.58 -11.91
C THR A 37 -18.42 3.21 -10.54
N ASN A 38 -19.01 4.41 -10.44
CA ASN A 38 -19.30 5.07 -9.17
C ASN A 38 -20.30 4.24 -8.33
N PHE A 39 -21.31 3.65 -8.95
CA PHE A 39 -22.27 2.78 -8.26
C PHE A 39 -21.58 1.52 -7.73
N GLU A 40 -20.69 0.89 -8.50
CA GLU A 40 -19.90 -0.25 -8.05
C GLU A 40 -18.98 0.10 -6.87
N ILE A 41 -18.33 1.28 -6.94
CA ILE A 41 -17.49 1.78 -5.84
C ILE A 41 -18.32 2.00 -4.57
N LEU A 42 -19.51 2.61 -4.69
CA LEU A 42 -20.40 2.80 -3.55
C LEU A 42 -20.84 1.47 -2.93
N ASN A 43 -21.18 0.49 -3.74
CA ASN A 43 -21.53 -0.85 -3.26
C ASN A 43 -20.34 -1.52 -2.54
N MET A 44 -19.14 -1.40 -3.07
CA MET A 44 -17.93 -1.89 -2.41
C MET A 44 -17.69 -1.18 -1.08
N LEU A 45 -17.87 0.13 -1.01
CA LEU A 45 -17.73 0.90 0.23
C LEU A 45 -18.71 0.40 1.31
N VAL A 46 -19.97 0.21 0.96
CA VAL A 46 -20.99 -0.35 1.88
C VAL A 46 -20.59 -1.77 2.34
N MET A 47 -20.08 -2.60 1.43
CA MET A 47 -19.59 -3.93 1.81
C MET A 47 -18.39 -3.86 2.75
N PHE A 48 -17.47 -2.91 2.55
CA PHE A 48 -16.33 -2.68 3.44
C PHE A 48 -16.77 -2.16 4.81
N GLU A 49 -17.71 -1.23 4.86
CA GLU A 49 -18.27 -0.73 6.13
C GLU A 49 -18.90 -1.86 6.93
N ASN A 50 -19.72 -2.71 6.30
CA ASN A 50 -20.32 -3.89 6.93
C ASN A 50 -19.24 -4.87 7.43
N LYS A 51 -18.17 -5.07 6.65
CA LYS A 51 -17.05 -5.94 7.04
C LYS A 51 -16.29 -5.38 8.22
N ILE A 52 -16.04 -4.06 8.25
CA ILE A 52 -15.39 -3.37 9.36
C ILE A 52 -16.25 -3.50 10.62
N THR A 53 -17.54 -3.28 10.52
CA THR A 53 -18.48 -3.43 11.65
C THR A 53 -18.44 -4.85 12.19
N SER A 54 -18.56 -5.87 11.34
CA SER A 54 -18.48 -7.28 11.74
C SER A 54 -17.15 -7.64 12.41
N LEU A 55 -16.03 -7.11 11.88
CA LEU A 55 -14.71 -7.32 12.49
C LEU A 55 -14.59 -6.61 13.83
N THR A 56 -15.17 -5.41 13.96
CA THR A 56 -15.17 -4.65 15.20
C THR A 56 -15.97 -5.37 16.29
N ASP A 57 -17.13 -5.94 15.93
CA ASP A 57 -17.96 -6.71 16.86
C ASP A 57 -17.26 -8.00 17.30
N SER A 58 -16.65 -8.73 16.36
CA SER A 58 -15.84 -9.91 16.68
C SER A 58 -14.65 -9.58 17.57
N TYR A 59 -13.97 -8.46 17.33
CA TYR A 59 -12.89 -7.99 18.17
C TYR A 59 -13.37 -7.63 19.59
N ARG A 60 -14.55 -7.00 19.69
CA ARG A 60 -15.17 -6.67 20.97
C ARG A 60 -15.54 -7.94 21.75
N GLU A 61 -16.09 -8.95 21.11
CA GLU A 61 -16.39 -10.25 21.73
C GLU A 61 -15.11 -10.93 22.23
N ILE A 62 -14.05 -10.98 21.41
CA ILE A 62 -12.75 -11.53 21.82
C ILE A 62 -12.15 -10.74 22.97
N SER A 63 -12.28 -9.42 22.96
CA SER A 63 -11.81 -8.55 24.03
C SER A 63 -12.59 -8.77 25.33
N GLN A 64 -13.91 -9.00 25.27
CA GLN A 64 -14.73 -9.34 26.43
C GLN A 64 -14.42 -10.74 26.96
N LEU A 65 -14.14 -11.72 26.09
CA LEU A 65 -13.67 -13.05 26.50
C LEU A 65 -12.32 -13.00 27.19
N LYS A 66 -11.42 -12.12 26.77
CA LYS A 66 -10.14 -11.85 27.44
C LYS A 66 -10.33 -11.24 28.84
N THR A 67 -11.37 -10.45 29.06
CA THR A 67 -11.69 -9.88 30.39
C THR A 67 -12.41 -10.87 31.32
N LEU A 68 -13.13 -11.85 30.77
CA LEU A 68 -13.86 -12.88 31.52
C LEU A 68 -13.03 -14.15 31.79
N GLY A 69 -12.04 -14.42 30.96
CA GLY A 69 -11.07 -15.48 31.15
C GLY A 69 -9.71 -14.89 31.47
N ASN A 70 -9.23 -15.14 32.67
CA ASN A 70 -7.82 -14.98 33.03
C ASN A 70 -6.95 -15.98 32.24
N LEU A 71 -7.15 -16.03 30.92
CA LEU A 71 -6.22 -16.58 29.94
C LEU A 71 -5.22 -15.47 29.71
N GLY A 72 -4.20 -15.45 30.59
CA GLY A 72 -3.15 -14.47 30.57
C GLY A 72 -2.67 -14.21 29.14
N SER A 73 -2.79 -12.97 28.68
CA SER A 73 -1.74 -12.43 27.85
C SER A 73 -0.51 -12.61 28.73
N LYS A 74 0.27 -13.64 28.46
CA LYS A 74 1.58 -13.77 29.07
C LYS A 74 2.34 -12.60 28.49
N ASP A 75 2.46 -11.53 29.28
CA ASP A 75 3.38 -10.47 28.93
C ASP A 75 4.71 -11.14 28.76
N LEU A 76 5.20 -11.20 27.53
CA LEU A 76 6.50 -11.80 27.29
C LEU A 76 7.53 -10.95 28.02
N THR A 77 8.45 -11.59 28.71
CA THR A 77 9.65 -10.89 29.16
C THR A 77 10.45 -10.39 27.95
N ASP A 78 11.26 -9.37 28.13
CA ASP A 78 12.16 -8.87 27.07
C ASP A 78 12.98 -10.02 26.44
N THR A 79 13.47 -10.95 27.23
CA THR A 79 14.23 -12.11 26.76
C THR A 79 13.37 -13.02 25.87
N GLU A 80 12.16 -13.38 26.32
CA GLU A 80 11.23 -14.21 25.54
C GLU A 80 10.80 -13.53 24.23
N PHE A 81 10.64 -12.20 24.23
CA PHE A 81 10.34 -11.42 23.03
C PHE A 81 11.49 -11.52 22.02
N ARG A 82 12.74 -11.32 22.48
CA ARG A 82 13.94 -11.43 21.62
C ARG A 82 14.15 -12.84 21.09
N GLU A 83 13.91 -13.87 21.88
CA GLU A 83 13.99 -15.27 21.45
C GLU A 83 12.98 -15.54 20.31
N LYS A 84 11.71 -15.10 20.48
CA LYS A 84 10.70 -15.23 19.42
C LYS A 84 11.03 -14.41 18.17
N TYR A 85 11.60 -13.22 18.35
CA TYR A 85 12.08 -12.43 17.22
C TYR A 85 13.17 -13.16 16.43
N ILE A 86 14.14 -13.80 17.10
CA ILE A 86 15.20 -14.60 16.47
C ILE A 86 14.59 -15.83 15.77
N GLU A 87 13.60 -16.48 16.38
CA GLU A 87 12.84 -17.57 15.75
C GLU A 87 12.19 -17.11 14.44
N GLY A 88 11.49 -15.96 14.48
CA GLY A 88 10.88 -15.35 13.28
C GLY A 88 11.90 -15.07 12.18
N LEU A 89 13.09 -14.56 12.52
CA LEU A 89 14.19 -14.34 11.57
C LEU A 89 14.71 -15.65 10.97
N SER A 90 14.87 -16.68 11.79
CA SER A 90 15.31 -18.00 11.32
C SER A 90 14.34 -18.60 10.31
N LEU A 91 13.04 -18.50 10.58
CA LEU A 91 11.98 -18.93 9.66
C LEU A 91 12.00 -18.13 8.36
N TYR A 92 12.21 -16.81 8.44
CA TYR A 92 12.37 -15.97 7.25
C TYR A 92 13.54 -16.43 6.39
N GLN A 93 14.71 -16.69 7.00
CA GLN A 93 15.91 -17.18 6.29
C GLN A 93 15.68 -18.53 5.62
N ASN A 94 14.88 -19.39 6.25
CA ASN A 94 14.50 -20.70 5.71
C ASN A 94 13.36 -20.62 4.68
N SER A 95 12.88 -19.41 4.36
CA SER A 95 11.75 -19.16 3.47
C SER A 95 10.40 -19.68 4.00
N ASP A 96 10.30 -19.98 5.29
CA ASP A 96 9.06 -20.34 5.97
C ASP A 96 8.24 -19.09 6.31
N TYR A 97 7.93 -18.32 5.27
CA TYR A 97 7.32 -16.98 5.36
C TYR A 97 6.01 -16.95 6.11
N LYS A 98 5.22 -18.02 6.04
CA LYS A 98 3.94 -18.07 6.74
C LYS A 98 4.13 -18.05 8.25
N GLN A 99 4.97 -18.91 8.79
CA GLN A 99 5.23 -19.00 10.23
C GLN A 99 5.97 -17.76 10.74
N SER A 100 6.95 -17.28 9.97
CA SER A 100 7.66 -16.04 10.27
C SER A 100 6.71 -14.86 10.39
N LEU A 101 5.74 -14.73 9.45
CA LEU A 101 4.73 -13.69 9.46
C LEU A 101 3.86 -13.74 10.71
N GLU A 102 3.38 -14.93 11.10
CA GLU A 102 2.59 -15.16 12.30
C GLU A 102 3.35 -14.67 13.55
N ILE A 103 4.62 -15.08 13.69
CA ILE A 103 5.46 -14.67 14.83
C ILE A 103 5.62 -13.16 14.90
N PHE A 104 6.00 -12.48 13.81
CA PHE A 104 6.21 -11.04 13.84
C PHE A 104 4.91 -10.27 14.10
N GLN A 105 3.76 -10.73 13.57
CA GLN A 105 2.47 -10.14 13.86
C GLN A 105 2.09 -10.29 15.34
N ASP A 106 2.29 -11.47 15.92
CA ASP A 106 2.01 -11.74 17.33
C ASP A 106 2.88 -10.87 18.25
N LEU A 107 4.16 -10.71 17.93
CA LEU A 107 5.07 -9.86 18.72
C LEU A 107 4.61 -8.40 18.77
N ILE A 108 4.18 -7.83 17.63
CA ILE A 108 3.66 -6.47 17.58
C ILE A 108 2.36 -6.34 18.38
N VAL A 109 1.51 -7.38 18.38
CA VAL A 109 0.26 -7.40 19.17
C VAL A 109 0.54 -7.50 20.66
N ILE A 110 1.57 -8.28 21.06
CA ILE A 110 1.95 -8.47 22.45
C ILE A 110 2.50 -7.17 23.04
N ASP A 111 3.48 -6.57 22.38
CA ASP A 111 4.04 -5.29 22.79
C ASP A 111 4.47 -4.43 21.60
N LYS A 112 3.61 -3.51 21.23
CA LYS A 112 3.87 -2.55 20.13
C LYS A 112 5.02 -1.58 20.47
N ASN A 113 5.32 -1.36 21.73
CA ASN A 113 6.33 -0.39 22.17
C ASN A 113 7.69 -1.02 22.44
N HIS A 114 7.81 -2.33 22.29
CA HIS A 114 9.08 -3.02 22.41
C HIS A 114 10.08 -2.50 21.37
N ASP A 115 11.37 -2.43 21.71
CA ASP A 115 12.44 -1.89 20.87
C ASP A 115 12.69 -2.64 19.55
N LEU A 116 12.13 -3.86 19.40
CA LEU A 116 12.16 -4.66 18.18
C LEU A 116 10.83 -4.67 17.40
N SER A 117 9.80 -3.95 17.85
CA SER A 117 8.50 -4.00 17.18
C SER A 117 8.48 -3.29 15.83
N ASP A 118 9.28 -2.25 15.65
CA ASP A 118 9.55 -1.63 14.35
C ASP A 118 10.30 -2.60 13.41
N ASN A 119 11.23 -3.36 13.95
CA ASN A 119 11.94 -4.41 13.21
C ASN A 119 10.98 -5.53 12.78
N CYS A 120 10.08 -5.96 13.66
CA CYS A 120 9.03 -6.94 13.29
C CYS A 120 8.18 -6.40 12.14
N GLN A 121 7.75 -5.13 12.20
CA GLN A 121 6.97 -4.49 11.15
C GLN A 121 7.74 -4.44 9.82
N TYR A 122 9.02 -4.13 9.86
CA TYR A 122 9.91 -4.15 8.69
C TYR A 122 9.97 -5.56 8.07
N TRP A 123 10.18 -6.60 8.88
CA TRP A 123 10.26 -7.99 8.39
C TRP A 123 8.95 -8.48 7.80
N ILE A 124 7.80 -8.03 8.31
CA ILE A 124 6.51 -8.28 7.66
C ILE A 124 6.49 -7.71 6.24
N GLY A 125 7.00 -6.49 6.06
CA GLY A 125 7.19 -5.87 4.74
C GLY A 125 8.10 -6.70 3.82
N GLU A 126 9.23 -7.20 4.35
CA GLU A 126 10.18 -8.05 3.65
C GLU A 126 9.58 -9.40 3.22
N ILE A 127 8.76 -10.01 4.07
CA ILE A 127 8.05 -11.26 3.74
C ILE A 127 7.13 -11.05 2.53
N TYR A 128 6.34 -9.99 2.52
CA TYR A 128 5.48 -9.67 1.37
C TYR A 128 6.31 -9.31 0.13
N TYR A 129 7.45 -8.64 0.31
CA TYR A 129 8.38 -8.34 -0.78
C TYR A 129 8.95 -9.63 -1.40
N GLY A 130 9.43 -10.57 -0.58
CA GLY A 130 9.92 -11.87 -1.00
C GLY A 130 8.87 -12.70 -1.76
N ASN A 131 7.62 -12.63 -1.30
CA ASN A 131 6.48 -13.25 -1.97
C ASN A 131 6.00 -12.48 -3.23
N LYS A 132 6.69 -11.40 -3.62
CA LYS A 132 6.34 -10.53 -4.75
C LYS A 132 4.97 -9.86 -4.63
N ASP A 133 4.39 -9.83 -3.43
CA ASP A 133 3.20 -9.05 -3.14
C ASP A 133 3.58 -7.62 -2.77
N PHE A 134 4.06 -6.92 -3.77
CA PHE A 134 4.58 -5.57 -3.59
C PHE A 134 3.53 -4.57 -3.08
N ARG A 135 2.25 -4.82 -3.35
CA ARG A 135 1.17 -3.95 -2.86
C ARG A 135 0.97 -4.09 -1.35
N ARG A 136 1.01 -5.30 -0.80
CA ARG A 136 0.98 -5.50 0.66
C ARG A 136 2.29 -5.06 1.28
N SER A 137 3.43 -5.37 0.68
CA SER A 137 4.74 -4.92 1.12
C SER A 137 4.81 -3.40 1.33
N ILE A 138 4.29 -2.61 0.37
CA ILE A 138 4.20 -1.14 0.51
C ILE A 138 3.46 -0.76 1.79
N LYS A 139 2.28 -1.32 2.02
CA LYS A 139 1.48 -1.01 3.20
C LYS A 139 2.21 -1.33 4.51
N GLU A 140 2.95 -2.43 4.52
CA GLU A 140 3.67 -2.86 5.73
C GLU A 140 4.92 -2.00 5.98
N PHE A 141 5.67 -1.62 4.95
CA PHE A 141 6.77 -0.67 5.09
C PHE A 141 6.29 0.73 5.51
N GLU A 142 5.15 1.20 5.00
CA GLU A 142 4.56 2.47 5.42
C GLU A 142 4.22 2.50 6.93
N LYS A 143 3.85 1.36 7.52
CA LYS A 143 3.56 1.26 8.96
C LYS A 143 4.81 1.45 9.83
N VAL A 144 6.02 1.19 9.32
CA VAL A 144 7.27 1.37 10.07
C VAL A 144 7.43 2.83 10.53
N PHE A 145 6.98 3.78 9.72
CA PHE A 145 7.04 5.21 10.07
C PHE A 145 6.11 5.64 11.20
N ASN A 146 5.22 4.74 11.67
CA ASN A 146 4.39 4.99 12.84
C ASN A 146 5.11 4.66 14.16
N PHE A 147 6.28 4.05 14.09
CA PHE A 147 7.13 3.82 15.25
C PHE A 147 8.06 5.03 15.44
N LYS A 148 8.05 5.56 16.65
CA LYS A 148 8.88 6.72 16.98
C LYS A 148 10.36 6.31 16.94
N ASP A 149 11.18 7.12 16.27
CA ASP A 149 12.63 6.93 16.19
C ASP A 149 13.07 5.55 15.67
N SER A 150 12.28 4.95 14.78
CA SER A 150 12.57 3.63 14.20
C SER A 150 13.92 3.61 13.48
N ASN A 151 14.74 2.63 13.83
CA ASN A 151 16.01 2.35 13.14
C ASN A 151 15.81 1.66 11.77
N LYS A 152 14.57 1.35 11.39
CA LYS A 152 14.17 0.73 10.12
C LYS A 152 13.53 1.72 9.14
N SER A 153 13.55 3.02 9.46
CA SER A 153 12.90 4.03 8.62
C SER A 153 13.59 4.19 7.26
N ASP A 154 14.89 4.26 7.20
CA ASP A 154 15.64 4.40 5.94
C ASP A 154 15.62 3.11 5.12
N ASP A 155 15.75 1.93 5.77
CA ASP A 155 15.52 0.62 5.16
C ASP A 155 14.15 0.58 4.46
N SER A 156 13.10 0.93 5.20
CA SER A 156 11.71 0.92 4.71
C SER A 156 11.51 1.92 3.59
N GLN A 157 12.10 3.10 3.69
CA GLN A 157 12.03 4.12 2.65
C GLN A 157 12.67 3.64 1.34
N TYR A 158 13.81 2.94 1.43
CA TYR A 158 14.45 2.34 0.27
C TYR A 158 13.60 1.22 -0.36
N LYS A 159 13.05 0.35 0.50
CA LYS A 159 12.18 -0.76 0.06
C LYS A 159 10.89 -0.28 -0.59
N LEU A 160 10.29 0.81 -0.14
CA LEU A 160 9.15 1.46 -0.81
C LEU A 160 9.49 1.84 -2.25
N GLY A 161 10.65 2.48 -2.47
CA GLY A 161 11.14 2.78 -3.81
C GLY A 161 11.23 1.54 -4.68
N LEU A 162 11.82 0.45 -4.16
CA LEU A 162 11.93 -0.83 -4.88
C LEU A 162 10.57 -1.48 -5.15
N CYS A 163 9.64 -1.42 -4.21
CA CYS A 163 8.27 -1.92 -4.40
C CYS A 163 7.58 -1.18 -5.55
N TYR A 164 7.67 0.16 -5.58
CA TYR A 164 7.09 0.97 -6.66
C TYR A 164 7.74 0.71 -8.02
N ILE A 165 9.05 0.41 -8.07
CA ILE A 165 9.70 -0.09 -9.29
C ILE A 165 9.04 -1.38 -9.76
N ASN A 166 8.87 -2.35 -8.86
CA ASN A 166 8.35 -3.68 -9.21
C ASN A 166 6.90 -3.65 -9.69
N ILE A 167 6.08 -2.71 -9.21
CA ILE A 167 4.71 -2.51 -9.72
C ILE A 167 4.64 -1.57 -10.93
N GLY A 168 5.78 -1.10 -11.45
CA GLY A 168 5.86 -0.24 -12.64
C GLY A 168 5.54 1.24 -12.40
N ASN A 169 5.37 1.67 -11.15
CA ASN A 169 5.07 3.06 -10.81
C ASN A 169 6.35 3.88 -10.61
N LYS A 170 6.97 4.27 -11.72
CA LYS A 170 8.23 5.02 -11.73
C LYS A 170 8.14 6.39 -11.04
N SER A 171 7.00 7.07 -11.14
CA SER A 171 6.82 8.38 -10.49
C SER A 171 6.91 8.24 -8.97
N ARG A 172 6.14 7.32 -8.39
CA ARG A 172 6.21 7.05 -6.95
C ARG A 172 7.57 6.54 -6.52
N ALA A 173 8.22 5.69 -7.31
CA ALA A 173 9.57 5.22 -7.01
C ALA A 173 10.55 6.39 -6.89
N LYS A 174 10.49 7.36 -7.81
CA LYS A 174 11.30 8.60 -7.72
C LYS A 174 11.03 9.35 -6.42
N ASP A 175 9.77 9.54 -6.07
CA ASP A 175 9.39 10.26 -4.85
C ASP A 175 9.98 9.58 -3.61
N GLU A 176 9.90 8.24 -3.52
CA GLU A 176 10.40 7.51 -2.35
C GLU A 176 11.93 7.52 -2.28
N PHE A 177 12.64 7.38 -3.40
CA PHE A 177 14.10 7.52 -3.41
C PHE A 177 14.56 8.95 -3.12
N GLN A 178 13.83 9.96 -3.59
CA GLN A 178 14.14 11.35 -3.26
C GLN A 178 13.95 11.62 -1.77
N ARG A 179 12.85 11.14 -1.17
CA ARG A 179 12.64 11.23 0.28
C ARG A 179 13.76 10.57 1.09
N LEU A 180 14.26 9.42 0.64
CA LEU A 180 15.40 8.78 1.30
C LEU A 180 16.63 9.70 1.31
N ILE A 181 16.95 10.31 0.17
CA ILE A 181 18.07 11.24 0.05
C ILE A 181 17.90 12.46 0.96
N ASP A 182 16.68 13.00 1.01
CA ASP A 182 16.39 14.24 1.74
C ASP A 182 16.33 14.02 3.25
N LEU A 183 15.74 12.90 3.70
CA LEU A 183 15.46 12.63 5.12
C LEU A 183 16.56 11.79 5.80
N TYR A 184 17.28 10.96 5.01
CA TYR A 184 18.25 10.00 5.54
C TYR A 184 19.61 10.13 4.84
N PRO A 185 20.29 11.30 4.90
CA PRO A 185 21.53 11.54 4.17
C PRO A 185 22.70 10.63 4.59
N ASN A 186 22.64 10.04 5.79
CA ASN A 186 23.64 9.13 6.33
C ASN A 186 23.29 7.65 6.14
N SER A 187 22.18 7.34 5.46
CA SER A 187 21.75 5.96 5.20
C SER A 187 22.75 5.22 4.29
N GLU A 188 22.96 3.94 4.55
CA GLU A 188 23.72 3.07 3.64
C GLU A 188 23.09 2.98 2.24
N TYR A 189 21.78 3.25 2.12
CA TYR A 189 21.04 3.24 0.86
C TYR A 189 21.15 4.56 0.07
N PHE A 190 21.74 5.60 0.62
CA PHE A 190 21.82 6.91 -0.02
C PHE A 190 22.38 6.84 -1.45
N GLN A 191 23.53 6.17 -1.63
CA GLN A 191 24.15 6.05 -2.97
C GLN A 191 23.31 5.17 -3.90
N LYS A 192 22.68 4.11 -3.38
CA LYS A 192 21.79 3.24 -4.15
C LYS A 192 20.55 4.01 -4.64
N ALA A 193 19.94 4.83 -3.77
CA ALA A 193 18.80 5.67 -4.12
C ALA A 193 19.17 6.69 -5.21
N ARG A 194 20.31 7.37 -5.10
CA ARG A 194 20.81 8.27 -6.16
C ARG A 194 20.96 7.56 -7.51
N GLN A 195 21.52 6.35 -7.51
CA GLN A 195 21.66 5.56 -8.73
C GLN A 195 20.30 5.21 -9.36
N TRP A 196 19.27 4.93 -8.54
CA TRP A 196 17.93 4.71 -9.04
C TRP A 196 17.32 5.96 -9.66
N LEU A 197 17.49 7.12 -9.03
CA LEU A 197 16.99 8.40 -9.59
C LEU A 197 17.59 8.72 -10.96
N LEU A 198 18.84 8.32 -11.22
CA LEU A 198 19.48 8.50 -12.52
C LEU A 198 18.94 7.55 -13.61
N LYS A 199 18.33 6.44 -13.22
CA LYS A 199 17.80 5.40 -14.15
C LYS A 199 16.31 5.57 -14.44
N LEU A 200 15.58 6.32 -13.64
CA LEU A 200 14.13 6.50 -13.72
C LEU A 200 13.72 7.74 -14.50
#